data_1e1c3ef02befb1c90a017f2bcac3b768
#
_entry.id   1e1c3ef02befb1c90a017f2bcac3b768
#
_cell.length_a   1.000
_cell.length_b   1.000
_cell.length_c   1.000
_cell.angle_alpha   90.00
_cell.angle_beta   90.00
_cell.angle_gamma   90.00
#
_symmetry.space_group_name_H-M   'P 1'
#
loop_
_entity.id
_entity.type
_entity.pdbx_description
1 polymer ?
#
loop_
_entity_poly.entity_id
_entity_poly.type
_entity_poly.pdbx_seq_one_letter_code
_entity_poly.pdbx_strand_id
1 'polypeptide(L)'
;MIGKDEKITVENVNVPGRTTRVDKAMYDAMKAAVWRVLPSKPPGLTQNEMREAVVPHLPDDLFPGSAKAGWWAKTVQLDQEAKGTLVREATKPLRWHRTA
;
A
#
# COMPACT_ATOMS: atom_id res chain seq x y z
N MET A 1 20.57 -15.11 7.50
CA MET A 1 20.31 -14.13 6.59
C MET A 1 18.87 -14.04 6.22
N ILE A 2 18.32 -12.91 6.27
CA ILE A 2 17.04 -12.76 5.86
C ILE A 2 16.94 -12.53 4.49
N GLY A 3 16.07 -13.10 4.01
CA GLY A 3 15.99 -13.13 2.78
C GLY A 3 15.34 -12.15 2.01
N LYS A 4 15.96 -11.75 0.95
CA LYS A 4 15.27 -11.07 -0.05
C LYS A 4 14.30 -12.01 -0.71
N ASP A 5 14.35 -13.29 -0.40
CA ASP A 5 13.40 -14.26 -0.93
C ASP A 5 12.20 -14.46 -0.02
N GLU A 6 12.18 -13.77 1.10
CA GLU A 6 11.08 -13.91 2.03
C GLU A 6 9.78 -13.32 1.47
N LYS A 7 8.69 -14.05 1.64
CA LYS A 7 7.38 -13.63 1.14
C LYS A 7 6.42 -13.35 2.29
N ILE A 8 5.45 -12.49 2.02
CA ILE A 8 4.39 -12.22 2.97
C ILE A 8 3.06 -12.46 2.27
N THR A 9 2.09 -12.98 3.02
CA THR A 9 0.76 -13.23 2.48
C THR A 9 -0.09 -11.98 2.60
N VAL A 10 -0.71 -11.57 1.51
CA VAL A 10 -1.58 -10.39 1.49
C VAL A 10 -3.00 -10.78 1.12
N GLU A 11 -3.96 -9.98 1.56
CA GLU A 11 -5.37 -10.18 1.29
C GLU A 11 -5.86 -9.12 0.31
N ASN A 12 -7.08 -9.29 -0.19
CA ASN A 12 -7.70 -8.34 -1.07
C ASN A 12 -9.12 -8.09 -0.57
N VAL A 13 -9.38 -6.87 -0.12
CA VAL A 13 -10.69 -6.52 0.44
C VAL A 13 -11.83 -6.75 -0.55
N ASN A 14 -11.55 -6.67 -1.85
CA ASN A 14 -12.57 -6.86 -2.88
C ASN A 14 -12.85 -8.34 -3.18
N VAL A 15 -11.98 -9.23 -2.70
CA VAL A 15 -12.15 -10.68 -2.92
C VAL A 15 -11.87 -11.38 -1.60
N PRO A 16 -12.83 -11.36 -0.68
CA PRO A 16 -12.63 -11.96 0.65
C PRO A 16 -12.26 -13.43 0.55
N GLY A 17 -11.30 -13.84 1.36
CA GLY A 17 -10.85 -15.22 1.38
C GLY A 17 -9.74 -15.54 0.39
N ARG A 18 -9.45 -14.63 -0.54
CA ARG A 18 -8.37 -14.86 -1.49
C ARG A 18 -7.08 -14.23 -0.97
N THR A 19 -5.99 -14.97 -1.05
CA THR A 19 -4.69 -14.47 -0.61
C THR A 19 -3.65 -14.67 -1.70
N THR A 20 -2.58 -13.87 -1.64
CA THR A 20 -1.48 -13.93 -2.58
C THR A 20 -0.19 -13.73 -1.79
N ARG A 21 0.89 -14.33 -2.24
CA ARG A 21 2.19 -14.12 -1.59
C ARG A 21 3.02 -13.17 -2.43
N VAL A 22 3.61 -12.17 -1.76
CA VAL A 22 4.43 -11.17 -2.43
C VAL A 22 5.74 -10.97 -1.68
N ASP A 23 6.71 -10.32 -2.31
CA ASP A 23 8.00 -10.04 -1.71
C ASP A 23 7.83 -9.20 -0.44
N LYS A 24 8.34 -9.71 0.68
CA LYS A 24 8.16 -9.06 1.97
C LYS A 24 8.91 -7.75 2.08
N ALA A 25 10.14 -7.69 1.57
CA ALA A 25 10.94 -6.46 1.67
C ALA A 25 10.28 -5.32 0.91
N MET A 26 9.76 -5.60 -0.28
CA MET A 26 9.07 -4.58 -1.06
C MET A 26 7.75 -4.19 -0.42
N TYR A 27 7.00 -5.17 0.09
CA TYR A 27 5.75 -4.87 0.79
C TYR A 27 5.99 -3.97 2.00
N ASP A 28 6.98 -4.33 2.83
CA ASP A 28 7.26 -3.57 4.04
C ASP A 28 7.70 -2.13 3.72
N ALA A 29 8.53 -1.97 2.69
CA ALA A 29 8.98 -0.64 2.27
C ALA A 29 7.82 0.20 1.73
N MET A 30 6.95 -0.39 0.92
CA MET A 30 5.80 0.33 0.41
C MET A 30 4.80 0.66 1.52
N LYS A 31 4.58 -0.27 2.46
CA LYS A 31 3.69 0.00 3.59
C LYS A 31 4.20 1.18 4.41
N ALA A 32 5.49 1.23 4.66
CA ALA A 32 6.07 2.35 5.41
C ALA A 32 5.86 3.68 4.66
N ALA A 33 6.05 3.68 3.34
CA ALA A 33 5.84 4.87 2.54
C ALA A 33 4.36 5.30 2.55
N VAL A 34 3.44 4.35 2.41
CA VAL A 34 2.01 4.65 2.45
C VAL A 34 1.62 5.25 3.80
N TRP A 35 2.13 4.69 4.89
CA TRP A 35 1.82 5.23 6.21
C TRP A 35 2.35 6.64 6.40
N ARG A 36 3.45 6.99 5.75
CA ARG A 36 4.00 8.35 5.85
C ARG A 36 3.12 9.38 5.14
N VAL A 37 2.46 8.99 4.05
CA VAL A 37 1.75 9.96 3.22
C VAL A 37 0.25 10.01 3.47
N LEU A 38 -0.34 8.94 3.98
CA LEU A 38 -1.78 8.92 4.22
C LEU A 38 -2.13 9.61 5.53
N PRO A 39 -3.14 10.51 5.52
CA PRO A 39 -3.61 11.12 6.74
C PRO A 39 -4.40 10.11 7.56
N SER A 40 -4.62 10.43 8.84
CA SER A 40 -5.45 9.61 9.71
C SER A 40 -6.86 10.15 9.83
N LYS A 41 -7.24 11.08 8.96
CA LYS A 41 -8.56 11.71 8.97
C LYS A 41 -9.12 11.74 7.56
N PRO A 42 -10.47 11.67 7.40
CA PRO A 42 -11.07 11.80 6.08
C PRO A 42 -10.89 13.21 5.54
N PRO A 43 -10.95 13.38 4.22
CA PRO A 43 -11.30 12.34 3.27
C PRO A 43 -10.13 11.46 2.84
N GLY A 44 -8.88 11.89 3.03
CA GLY A 44 -7.72 11.14 2.62
C GLY A 44 -7.27 11.44 1.20
N LEU A 45 -6.47 10.52 0.63
CA LEU A 45 -5.88 10.69 -0.69
C LEU A 45 -6.52 9.76 -1.71
N THR A 46 -6.58 10.21 -2.96
CA THR A 46 -6.97 9.33 -4.07
C THR A 46 -5.81 8.37 -4.36
N GLN A 47 -6.08 7.33 -5.14
CA GLN A 47 -5.05 6.38 -5.50
C GLN A 47 -3.91 7.04 -6.28
N ASN A 48 -4.22 7.95 -7.20
CA ASN A 48 -3.17 8.67 -7.92
C ASN A 48 -2.34 9.56 -7.01
N GLU A 49 -2.98 10.25 -6.09
CA GLU A 49 -2.28 11.10 -5.12
C GLU A 49 -1.34 10.25 -4.24
N MET A 50 -1.84 9.10 -3.77
CA MET A 50 -1.04 8.21 -2.94
C MET A 50 0.16 7.67 -3.71
N ARG A 51 -0.07 7.23 -4.96
CA ARG A 51 1.00 6.72 -5.80
C ARG A 51 2.11 7.74 -6.01
N GLU A 52 1.75 8.99 -6.26
CA GLU A 52 2.73 10.04 -6.46
C GLU A 52 3.42 10.42 -5.15
N ALA A 53 2.67 10.46 -4.07
CA ALA A 53 3.21 10.87 -2.78
C ALA A 53 4.23 9.87 -2.22
N VAL A 54 4.08 8.57 -2.49
CA VAL A 54 5.02 7.58 -1.96
C VAL A 54 6.38 7.59 -2.66
N VAL A 55 6.44 8.08 -3.90
CA VAL A 55 7.67 7.99 -4.70
C VAL A 55 8.92 8.47 -3.97
N PRO A 56 8.95 9.67 -3.35
CA PRO A 56 10.17 10.11 -2.66
C PRO A 56 10.53 9.31 -1.42
N HIS A 57 9.66 8.43 -0.98
CA HIS A 57 9.88 7.61 0.21
C HIS A 57 10.24 6.17 -0.11
N LEU A 58 10.37 5.84 -1.39
CA LEU A 58 10.69 4.46 -1.79
C LEU A 58 12.18 4.26 -1.94
N PRO A 59 12.75 3.17 -1.35
CA PRO A 59 14.16 2.85 -1.55
C PRO A 59 14.43 2.51 -3.00
N ASP A 60 15.46 3.12 -3.57
CA ASP A 60 15.77 2.94 -4.98
C ASP A 60 16.24 1.52 -5.31
N ASP A 61 16.86 0.85 -4.35
CA ASP A 61 17.31 -0.53 -4.56
C ASP A 61 16.14 -1.52 -4.66
N LEU A 62 15.01 -1.21 -4.05
CA LEU A 62 13.82 -2.06 -4.14
C LEU A 62 12.86 -1.60 -5.24
N PHE A 63 12.83 -0.30 -5.52
CA PHE A 63 11.95 0.27 -6.52
C PHE A 63 12.73 1.17 -7.47
N PRO A 64 13.64 0.59 -8.27
CA PRO A 64 14.47 1.41 -9.15
C PRO A 64 13.62 2.26 -10.09
N GLY A 65 13.85 3.56 -10.08
CA GLY A 65 13.07 4.49 -10.88
C GLY A 65 11.60 4.51 -10.52
N SER A 66 11.25 4.12 -9.30
CA SER A 66 9.86 3.99 -8.83
C SER A 66 9.06 2.98 -9.63
N ALA A 67 9.74 1.97 -10.17
CA ALA A 67 9.07 0.95 -10.98
C ALA A 67 7.98 0.25 -10.18
N LYS A 68 6.83 0.06 -10.81
CA LYS A 68 5.69 -0.66 -10.24
C LYS A 68 5.15 -0.05 -8.93
N ALA A 69 5.45 1.22 -8.67
CA ALA A 69 4.99 1.88 -7.45
C ALA A 69 3.45 1.83 -7.35
N GLY A 70 2.76 2.03 -8.45
CA GLY A 70 1.29 1.99 -8.44
C GLY A 70 0.75 0.62 -8.05
N TRP A 71 1.34 -0.45 -8.60
CA TRP A 71 0.91 -1.80 -8.29
C TRP A 71 1.15 -2.13 -6.81
N TRP A 72 2.32 -1.76 -6.30
CA TRP A 72 2.67 -2.05 -4.91
C TRP A 72 1.84 -1.21 -3.93
N ALA A 73 1.58 0.06 -4.26
CA ALA A 73 0.73 0.90 -3.43
C ALA A 73 -0.68 0.32 -3.34
N LYS A 74 -1.21 -0.15 -4.47
CA LYS A 74 -2.54 -0.76 -4.49
C LYS A 74 -2.56 -2.07 -3.72
N THR A 75 -1.50 -2.87 -3.82
CA THR A 75 -1.40 -4.14 -3.09
C THR A 75 -1.45 -3.90 -1.58
N VAL A 76 -0.69 -2.92 -1.09
CA VAL A 76 -0.71 -2.56 0.33
C VAL A 76 -2.08 -2.04 0.73
N GLN A 77 -2.68 -1.17 -0.09
CA GLN A 77 -3.98 -0.61 0.19
C GLN A 77 -5.04 -1.69 0.35
N LEU A 78 -5.12 -2.62 -0.61
CA LEU A 78 -6.14 -3.67 -0.55
C LEU A 78 -5.97 -4.60 0.65
N ASP A 79 -4.71 -4.93 0.97
CA ASP A 79 -4.40 -5.77 2.12
C ASP A 79 -4.77 -5.07 3.42
N GLN A 80 -4.41 -3.81 3.56
CA GLN A 80 -4.65 -3.07 4.80
C GLN A 80 -6.12 -2.69 4.96
N GLU A 81 -6.86 -2.50 3.87
CA GLU A 81 -8.31 -2.36 3.96
C GLU A 81 -8.94 -3.64 4.50
N ALA A 82 -8.48 -4.81 4.02
CA ALA A 82 -8.99 -6.09 4.50
C ALA A 82 -8.71 -6.28 5.98
N LYS A 83 -7.61 -5.72 6.48
CA LYS A 83 -7.22 -5.82 7.88
C LYS A 83 -7.80 -4.70 8.76
N GLY A 84 -8.50 -3.75 8.17
CA GLY A 84 -9.18 -2.70 8.92
C GLY A 84 -8.32 -1.52 9.31
N THR A 85 -7.11 -1.40 8.78
CA THR A 85 -6.21 -0.29 9.11
C THR A 85 -6.30 0.87 8.14
N LEU A 86 -6.89 0.65 6.96
CA LEU A 86 -7.22 1.71 6.01
C LEU A 86 -8.72 1.74 5.77
N VAL A 87 -9.24 2.94 5.56
CA VAL A 87 -10.65 3.17 5.30
C VAL A 87 -10.81 3.78 3.92
N ARG A 88 -11.74 3.24 3.15
CA ARG A 88 -12.11 3.78 1.85
C ARG A 88 -13.31 4.71 2.04
N GLU A 89 -13.18 5.94 1.55
CA GLU A 89 -14.28 6.90 1.59
C GLU A 89 -15.03 6.87 0.26
N ALA A 90 -16.34 7.00 0.32
CA ALA A 90 -17.19 6.95 -0.87
C ALA A 90 -17.19 8.29 -1.61
N THR A 91 -16.03 8.75 -1.97
CA THR A 91 -15.85 9.98 -2.74
C THR A 91 -15.68 9.65 -4.22
N LYS A 92 -15.67 10.65 -5.09
CA LYS A 92 -15.45 10.47 -6.53
C LYS A 92 -14.36 11.42 -6.96
N PRO A 93 -13.15 10.91 -7.24
CA PRO A 93 -12.72 9.51 -7.09
C PRO A 93 -12.62 9.08 -5.63
N LEU A 94 -12.50 7.77 -5.41
CA LEU A 94 -12.39 7.21 -4.07
C LEU A 94 -11.13 7.72 -3.38
N ARG A 95 -11.21 7.85 -2.06
CA ARG A 95 -10.07 8.30 -1.24
C ARG A 95 -9.86 7.35 -0.08
N TRP A 96 -8.64 7.34 0.44
CA TRP A 96 -8.27 6.46 1.54
C TRP A 96 -7.54 7.23 2.64
N HIS A 97 -7.74 6.80 3.88
CA HIS A 97 -7.00 7.34 5.01
C HIS A 97 -6.77 6.21 6.03
N ARG A 98 -5.86 6.46 6.96
CA ARG A 98 -5.59 5.48 8.02
C ARG A 98 -6.68 5.56 9.08
N THR A 99 -6.86 4.44 9.80
CA THR A 99 -7.80 4.41 10.93
C THR A 99 -7.21 5.07 12.18
N ALA A 100 -5.88 5.14 12.24
CA ALA A 100 -5.23 5.75 13.40
C ALA A 100 -3.91 6.37 13.02
#